data_506107d2f39cebbe98462623cd1fd18a
#
_entry.id   506107d2f39cebbe98462623cd1fd18a
#
_cell.length_a   1.000
_cell.length_b   1.000
_cell.length_c   1.000
_cell.angle_alpha   90.00
_cell.angle_beta   90.00
_cell.angle_gamma   90.00
#
_symmetry.space_group_name_H-M   'P 1'
#
loop_
_entity.id
_entity.type
_entity.pdbx_description
1 polymer ?
#
loop_
_entity_poly.entity_id
_entity_poly.type
_entity_poly.pdbx_seq_one_letter_code
_entity_poly.pdbx_strand_id
1 'polypeptide(L)'
;MIGYLSEFGMAEISYLEWMKFAYPMLIIEIPIVALVLWFTFTPEQKMMDSSVRKLKVKVAKTGKLTANQIMAIIIFILVFLGWIFLSPIIGLGIVALSGVFLYLSFGLVEWQEINRNTNWGVILLFGSAISIGIQMKETGAALWVAEETLYYLEVIFQDIAVVRWFVSVIVTGILTNLLSNAATVAVLGPIILDMGGDPIIMGIMTSIASAFAYLTVVASPTCMIIHSTGLISSSDYFKAGWKLFIISVIVLLMVSTFYWPILL
;
A
#
# COMPACT_ATOMS: atom_id res chain seq x y z
N MET A 1 -6.83 -4.78 4.94
CA MET A 1 -7.55 -5.78 4.12
C MET A 1 -7.39 -7.21 4.63
N ILE A 2 -6.17 -7.74 4.82
CA ILE A 2 -5.98 -9.13 5.34
C ILE A 2 -6.81 -9.38 6.61
N GLY A 3 -6.82 -8.44 7.57
CA GLY A 3 -7.66 -8.55 8.77
C GLY A 3 -9.16 -8.63 8.48
N TYR A 4 -9.65 -7.91 7.48
CA TYR A 4 -11.07 -8.03 7.07
C TYR A 4 -11.36 -9.36 6.39
N LEU A 5 -10.45 -9.88 5.56
CA LEU A 5 -10.64 -11.19 4.91
C LEU A 5 -10.77 -12.30 5.96
N SER A 6 -9.98 -12.28 7.03
CA SER A 6 -10.11 -13.26 8.12
C SER A 6 -11.46 -13.17 8.84
N GLU A 7 -11.97 -11.95 9.07
CA GLU A 7 -13.29 -11.73 9.69
C GLU A 7 -14.46 -12.16 8.77
N PHE A 8 -14.25 -12.14 7.46
CA PHE A 8 -15.20 -12.69 6.48
C PHE A 8 -15.12 -14.21 6.32
N GLY A 9 -14.36 -14.89 7.20
CA GLY A 9 -14.23 -16.35 7.23
C GLY A 9 -13.34 -16.92 6.13
N MET A 10 -12.53 -16.08 5.48
CA MET A 10 -11.55 -16.52 4.51
C MET A 10 -10.27 -16.99 5.20
N ALA A 11 -9.55 -17.92 4.59
CA ALA A 11 -8.23 -18.31 5.05
C ALA A 11 -7.29 -17.10 5.07
N GLU A 12 -6.46 -17.01 6.11
CA GLU A 12 -5.46 -15.93 6.18
C GLU A 12 -4.51 -16.02 4.98
N ILE A 13 -4.46 -14.95 4.19
CA ILE A 13 -3.49 -14.83 3.10
C ILE A 13 -2.12 -14.65 3.73
N SER A 14 -1.21 -15.57 3.45
CA SER A 14 0.18 -15.46 3.89
C SER A 14 0.89 -14.30 3.18
N TYR A 15 1.97 -13.79 3.79
CA TYR A 15 2.78 -12.74 3.18
C TYR A 15 3.31 -13.13 1.79
N LEU A 16 3.70 -14.39 1.64
CA LEU A 16 4.20 -14.92 0.37
C LEU A 16 3.10 -14.96 -0.72
N GLU A 17 1.89 -15.35 -0.36
CA GLU A 17 0.75 -15.32 -1.29
C GLU A 17 0.43 -13.89 -1.69
N TRP A 18 0.37 -12.99 -0.73
CA TRP A 18 0.18 -11.56 -1.02
C TRP A 18 1.25 -11.02 -1.97
N MET A 19 2.52 -11.38 -1.77
CA MET A 19 3.61 -11.01 -2.69
C MET A 19 3.38 -11.54 -4.11
N LYS A 20 2.92 -12.78 -4.27
CA LYS A 20 2.63 -13.34 -5.60
C LYS A 20 1.59 -12.51 -6.36
N PHE A 21 0.57 -12.01 -5.68
CA PHE A 21 -0.46 -11.17 -6.30
C PHE A 21 0.04 -9.74 -6.59
N ALA A 22 0.75 -9.11 -5.66
CA ALA A 22 1.08 -7.69 -5.72
C ALA A 22 2.40 -7.36 -6.45
N TYR A 23 3.43 -8.21 -6.33
CA TYR A 23 4.76 -7.89 -6.86
C TYR A 23 4.85 -7.81 -8.39
N PRO A 24 4.13 -8.63 -9.18
CA PRO A 24 4.17 -8.46 -10.64
C PRO A 24 3.73 -7.07 -11.08
N MET A 25 2.71 -6.50 -10.41
CA MET A 25 2.30 -5.13 -10.68
C MET A 25 3.41 -4.13 -10.34
N LEU A 26 4.05 -4.26 -9.17
CA LEU A 26 5.16 -3.40 -8.76
C LEU A 26 6.31 -3.43 -9.79
N ILE A 27 6.70 -4.61 -10.28
CA ILE A 27 7.77 -4.79 -11.26
C ILE A 27 7.43 -4.10 -12.59
N ILE A 28 6.17 -4.15 -13.00
CA ILE A 28 5.69 -3.50 -14.22
C ILE A 28 5.61 -1.97 -14.03
N GLU A 29 5.14 -1.51 -12.86
CA GLU A 29 4.95 -0.09 -12.61
C GLU A 29 6.25 0.71 -12.47
N ILE A 30 7.30 0.14 -11.89
CA ILE A 30 8.58 0.86 -11.69
C ILE A 30 9.11 1.47 -13.00
N PRO A 31 9.29 0.71 -14.10
CA PRO A 31 9.72 1.30 -15.37
C PRO A 31 8.68 2.25 -15.97
N ILE A 32 7.39 1.99 -15.80
CA ILE A 32 6.33 2.85 -16.31
C ILE A 32 6.36 4.20 -15.62
N VAL A 33 6.47 4.23 -14.29
CA VAL A 33 6.61 5.48 -13.52
C VAL A 33 7.80 6.29 -14.01
N ALA A 34 8.96 5.65 -14.21
CA ALA A 34 10.15 6.31 -14.73
C ALA A 34 9.89 6.93 -16.12
N LEU A 35 9.23 6.20 -17.01
CA LEU A 35 8.87 6.69 -18.35
C LEU A 35 7.87 7.86 -18.29
N VAL A 36 6.82 7.75 -17.49
CA VAL A 36 5.83 8.83 -17.34
C VAL A 36 6.48 10.11 -16.81
N LEU A 37 7.35 9.99 -15.81
CA LEU A 37 8.09 11.14 -15.30
C LEU A 37 9.02 11.73 -16.36
N TRP A 38 9.75 10.89 -17.10
CA TRP A 38 10.63 11.31 -18.17
C TRP A 38 9.91 12.10 -19.26
N PHE A 39 8.72 11.64 -19.68
CA PHE A 39 7.94 12.32 -20.71
C PHE A 39 7.13 13.51 -20.18
N THR A 40 6.89 13.58 -18.88
CA THR A 40 6.12 14.69 -18.28
C THR A 40 6.99 15.87 -17.92
N PHE A 41 8.22 15.62 -17.50
CA PHE A 41 9.16 16.64 -17.07
C PHE A 41 10.43 16.58 -17.91
N THR A 42 10.80 17.70 -18.51
CA THR A 42 12.09 17.83 -19.19
C THR A 42 13.20 17.98 -18.14
N PRO A 43 14.26 17.17 -18.19
CA PRO A 43 15.38 17.33 -17.27
C PRO A 43 16.04 18.71 -17.43
N GLU A 44 16.10 19.49 -16.37
CA GLU A 44 16.78 20.81 -16.37
C GLU A 44 18.30 20.66 -16.57
N GLN A 45 18.86 19.57 -16.09
CA GLN A 45 20.28 19.26 -16.22
C GLN A 45 20.49 17.91 -16.90
N LYS A 46 21.15 17.92 -18.04
CA LYS A 46 21.50 16.71 -18.79
C LYS A 46 22.57 15.85 -18.11
N MET A 47 23.38 16.42 -17.22
CA MET A 47 24.45 15.71 -16.50
C MET A 47 24.34 15.95 -15.00
N MET A 48 24.28 14.87 -14.23
CA MET A 48 24.24 14.90 -12.76
C MET A 48 25.61 14.66 -12.11
N ASP A 49 26.70 14.92 -12.83
CA ASP A 49 28.07 14.60 -12.38
C ASP A 49 28.43 15.24 -11.03
N SER A 50 28.00 16.47 -10.80
CA SER A 50 28.25 17.15 -9.51
C SER A 50 27.51 16.49 -8.34
N SER A 51 26.27 16.07 -8.54
CA SER A 51 25.43 15.39 -7.52
C SER A 51 25.93 13.97 -7.25
N VAL A 52 26.26 13.24 -8.30
CA VAL A 52 26.88 11.89 -8.21
C VAL A 52 28.22 11.97 -7.50
N ARG A 53 29.05 12.97 -7.80
CA ARG A 53 30.33 13.18 -7.13
C ARG A 53 30.17 13.50 -5.64
N LYS A 54 29.21 14.35 -5.25
CA LYS A 54 28.88 14.63 -3.86
C LYS A 54 28.43 13.37 -3.13
N LEU A 55 27.57 12.57 -3.78
CA LEU A 55 27.11 11.28 -3.21
C LEU A 55 28.26 10.29 -3.03
N LYS A 56 29.15 10.13 -4.03
CA LYS A 56 30.35 9.28 -3.92
C LYS A 56 31.24 9.72 -2.76
N VAL A 57 31.47 11.02 -2.60
CA VAL A 57 32.26 11.56 -1.48
C VAL A 57 31.56 11.28 -0.13
N LYS A 58 30.23 11.42 -0.06
CA LYS A 58 29.48 11.12 1.16
C LYS A 58 29.56 9.63 1.51
N VAL A 59 29.37 8.74 0.55
CA VAL A 59 29.50 7.30 0.73
C VAL A 59 30.92 6.89 1.13
N ALA A 60 31.95 7.48 0.49
CA ALA A 60 33.35 7.22 0.86
C ALA A 60 33.69 7.64 2.29
N LYS A 61 33.02 8.69 2.81
CA LYS A 61 33.19 9.15 4.20
C LYS A 61 32.47 8.28 5.23
N THR A 62 31.48 7.48 4.82
CA THR A 62 30.70 6.64 5.75
C THR A 62 31.53 5.48 6.32
N GLY A 63 32.62 5.09 5.66
CA GLY A 63 33.52 4.05 6.15
C GLY A 63 32.93 2.64 6.09
N LYS A 64 33.51 1.71 6.84
CA LYS A 64 33.04 0.32 6.95
C LYS A 64 31.83 0.25 7.89
N LEU A 65 30.96 -0.72 7.62
CA LEU A 65 29.81 -1.00 8.51
C LEU A 65 30.28 -1.30 9.94
N THR A 66 29.64 -0.68 10.91
CA THR A 66 29.86 -0.97 12.33
C THR A 66 29.21 -2.29 12.73
N ALA A 67 29.64 -2.90 13.82
CA ALA A 67 29.05 -4.13 14.34
C ALA A 67 27.54 -3.99 14.59
N ASN A 68 27.10 -2.85 15.12
CA ASN A 68 25.67 -2.56 15.34
C ASN A 68 24.88 -2.48 14.04
N GLN A 69 25.46 -1.90 12.99
CA GLN A 69 24.80 -1.85 11.66
C GLN A 69 24.68 -3.24 11.04
N ILE A 70 25.72 -4.08 11.18
CA ILE A 70 25.67 -5.47 10.71
C ILE A 70 24.60 -6.24 11.49
N MET A 71 24.55 -6.10 12.82
CA MET A 71 23.52 -6.73 13.65
C MET A 71 22.12 -6.29 13.23
N ALA A 72 21.91 -4.98 12.99
CA ALA A 72 20.62 -4.46 12.52
C ALA A 72 20.21 -5.08 11.18
N ILE A 73 21.14 -5.23 10.25
CA ILE A 73 20.87 -5.88 8.94
C ILE A 73 20.50 -7.35 9.14
N ILE A 74 21.21 -8.08 10.01
CA ILE A 74 20.91 -9.49 10.30
C ILE A 74 19.51 -9.64 10.87
N ILE A 75 19.13 -8.83 11.86
CA ILE A 75 17.80 -8.86 12.46
C ILE A 75 16.73 -8.53 11.40
N PHE A 76 16.98 -7.52 10.55
CA PHE A 76 16.06 -7.18 9.47
C PHE A 76 15.82 -8.37 8.51
N ILE A 77 16.91 -9.04 8.11
CA ILE A 77 16.83 -10.24 7.25
C ILE A 77 16.05 -11.36 7.95
N LEU A 78 16.31 -11.60 9.25
CA LEU A 78 15.59 -12.62 10.03
C LEU A 78 14.09 -12.31 10.12
N VAL A 79 13.70 -11.07 10.36
CA VAL A 79 12.28 -10.64 10.37
C VAL A 79 11.65 -10.82 9.00
N PHE A 80 12.36 -10.44 7.94
CA PHE A 80 11.88 -10.60 6.56
C PHE A 80 11.66 -12.09 6.20
N LEU A 81 12.62 -12.94 6.53
CA LEU A 81 12.48 -14.39 6.37
C LEU A 81 11.35 -14.95 7.26
N GLY A 82 11.21 -14.41 8.48
CA GLY A 82 10.11 -14.74 9.38
C GLY A 82 8.74 -14.42 8.75
N TRP A 83 8.59 -13.30 8.07
CA TRP A 83 7.34 -12.99 7.36
C TRP A 83 7.05 -13.98 6.24
N ILE A 84 8.07 -14.45 5.53
CA ILE A 84 7.89 -15.41 4.44
C ILE A 84 7.53 -16.80 4.97
N PHE A 85 8.26 -17.29 6.00
CA PHE A 85 8.19 -18.69 6.41
C PHE A 85 7.39 -18.94 7.69
N LEU A 86 7.36 -17.97 8.63
CA LEU A 86 6.73 -18.14 9.94
C LEU A 86 5.36 -17.45 10.04
N SER A 87 5.07 -16.46 9.19
CA SER A 87 3.79 -15.76 9.29
C SER A 87 2.56 -16.65 9.12
N PRO A 88 2.57 -17.73 8.33
CA PRO A 88 1.43 -18.65 8.25
C PRO A 88 1.15 -19.41 9.56
N ILE A 89 2.16 -19.49 10.44
CA ILE A 89 2.06 -20.25 11.71
C ILE A 89 1.75 -19.35 12.89
N ILE A 90 2.44 -18.22 13.00
CA ILE A 90 2.38 -17.35 14.18
C ILE A 90 1.79 -15.96 13.90
N GLY A 91 1.47 -15.67 12.65
CA GLY A 91 0.93 -14.37 12.21
C GLY A 91 2.00 -13.30 11.95
N LEU A 92 1.67 -12.35 11.07
CA LEU A 92 2.56 -11.25 10.65
C LEU A 92 2.94 -10.33 11.82
N GLY A 93 2.00 -10.05 12.71
CA GLY A 93 2.17 -9.15 13.85
C GLY A 93 3.19 -9.68 14.86
N ILE A 94 3.15 -10.97 15.17
CA ILE A 94 4.08 -11.60 16.13
C ILE A 94 5.50 -11.57 15.57
N VAL A 95 5.68 -11.86 14.29
CA VAL A 95 7.00 -11.74 13.62
C VAL A 95 7.54 -10.31 13.71
N ALA A 96 6.69 -9.31 13.42
CA ALA A 96 7.09 -7.90 13.51
C ALA A 96 7.49 -7.50 14.93
N LEU A 97 6.67 -7.86 15.93
CA LEU A 97 6.94 -7.58 17.34
C LEU A 97 8.21 -8.28 17.83
N SER A 98 8.49 -9.50 17.38
CA SER A 98 9.75 -10.20 17.65
C SER A 98 10.95 -9.42 17.13
N GLY A 99 10.84 -8.81 15.95
CA GLY A 99 11.87 -7.91 15.41
C GLY A 99 12.10 -6.69 16.32
N VAL A 100 11.04 -6.01 16.74
CA VAL A 100 11.13 -4.88 17.67
C VAL A 100 11.80 -5.29 18.97
N PHE A 101 11.40 -6.44 19.52
CA PHE A 101 12.00 -7.00 20.74
C PHE A 101 13.51 -7.25 20.58
N LEU A 102 13.94 -7.81 19.45
CA LEU A 102 15.37 -8.04 19.16
C LEU A 102 16.13 -6.71 19.06
N TYR A 103 15.60 -5.71 18.33
CA TYR A 103 16.24 -4.39 18.22
C TYR A 103 16.44 -3.73 19.60
N LEU A 104 15.45 -3.82 20.49
CA LEU A 104 15.53 -3.31 21.86
C LEU A 104 16.52 -4.13 22.71
N SER A 105 16.47 -5.45 22.64
CA SER A 105 17.31 -6.35 23.45
C SER A 105 18.80 -6.22 23.14
N PHE A 106 19.14 -5.96 21.88
CA PHE A 106 20.51 -5.71 21.45
C PHE A 106 20.94 -4.23 21.59
N GLY A 107 20.07 -3.37 22.11
CA GLY A 107 20.39 -1.95 22.33
C GLY A 107 20.63 -1.18 21.02
N LEU A 108 20.06 -1.64 19.92
CA LEU A 108 20.18 -0.99 18.59
C LEU A 108 19.27 0.23 18.48
N VAL A 109 18.18 0.24 19.23
CA VAL A 109 17.18 1.32 19.29
C VAL A 109 16.69 1.43 20.74
N GLU A 110 16.42 2.65 21.20
CA GLU A 110 15.81 2.91 22.49
C GLU A 110 14.29 2.95 22.41
N TRP A 111 13.59 2.51 23.47
CA TRP A 111 12.14 2.57 23.55
C TRP A 111 11.57 3.98 23.30
N GLN A 112 12.24 5.00 23.83
CA GLN A 112 11.83 6.39 23.63
C GLN A 112 11.88 6.81 22.16
N GLU A 113 12.86 6.31 21.39
CA GLU A 113 12.96 6.55 19.95
C GLU A 113 11.82 5.88 19.20
N ILE A 114 11.53 4.61 19.51
CA ILE A 114 10.40 3.89 18.93
C ILE A 114 9.10 4.63 19.24
N ASN A 115 8.88 4.94 20.52
CA ASN A 115 7.65 5.61 20.97
C ASN A 115 7.44 6.98 20.28
N ARG A 116 8.51 7.77 20.16
CA ARG A 116 8.46 9.09 19.53
C ARG A 116 8.20 9.02 18.02
N ASN A 117 8.75 8.01 17.35
CA ASN A 117 8.67 7.86 15.91
C ASN A 117 7.47 6.99 15.46
N THR A 118 6.79 6.33 16.38
CA THR A 118 5.57 5.56 16.09
C THR A 118 4.38 6.50 15.97
N ASN A 119 3.66 6.40 14.87
CA ASN A 119 2.40 7.12 14.70
C ASN A 119 1.27 6.37 15.41
N TRP A 120 1.13 6.58 16.71
CA TRP A 120 0.09 5.97 17.54
C TRP A 120 -1.32 6.26 17.03
N GLY A 121 -1.52 7.45 16.43
CA GLY A 121 -2.80 7.80 15.80
C GLY A 121 -3.19 6.84 14.69
N VAL A 122 -2.24 6.39 13.89
CA VAL A 122 -2.49 5.38 12.84
C VAL A 122 -2.86 4.02 13.44
N ILE A 123 -2.20 3.60 14.52
CA ILE A 123 -2.53 2.33 15.21
C ILE A 123 -3.95 2.37 15.77
N LEU A 124 -4.33 3.47 16.43
CA LEU A 124 -5.68 3.66 16.96
C LEU A 124 -6.72 3.77 15.85
N LEU A 125 -6.37 4.46 14.74
CA LEU A 125 -7.23 4.53 13.55
C LEU A 125 -7.54 3.16 12.99
N PHE A 126 -6.51 2.32 12.83
CA PHE A 126 -6.71 0.94 12.34
C PHE A 126 -7.58 0.12 13.28
N GLY A 127 -7.30 0.15 14.58
CA GLY A 127 -8.08 -0.60 15.57
C GLY A 127 -9.56 -0.19 15.56
N SER A 128 -9.85 1.12 15.58
CA SER A 128 -11.21 1.63 15.54
C SER A 128 -11.90 1.36 14.19
N ALA A 129 -11.19 1.48 13.07
CA ALA A 129 -11.75 1.21 11.75
C ALA A 129 -12.11 -0.27 11.56
N ILE A 130 -11.27 -1.20 12.04
CA ILE A 130 -11.59 -2.64 12.04
C ILE A 130 -12.82 -2.89 12.91
N SER A 131 -12.88 -2.31 14.12
CA SER A 131 -14.03 -2.45 15.00
C SER A 131 -15.33 -1.92 14.37
N ILE A 132 -15.29 -0.75 13.72
CA ILE A 132 -16.44 -0.19 12.99
C ILE A 132 -16.82 -1.11 11.83
N GLY A 133 -15.84 -1.61 11.06
CA GLY A 133 -16.08 -2.52 9.95
C GLY A 133 -16.79 -3.82 10.38
N ILE A 134 -16.37 -4.40 11.51
CA ILE A 134 -17.04 -5.57 12.12
C ILE A 134 -18.48 -5.21 12.50
N GLN A 135 -18.70 -4.08 13.17
CA GLN A 135 -20.04 -3.63 13.56
C GLN A 135 -20.92 -3.34 12.34
N MET A 136 -20.38 -2.76 11.29
CA MET A 136 -21.12 -2.55 10.03
C MET A 136 -21.55 -3.89 9.40
N LYS A 137 -20.71 -4.91 9.45
CA LYS A 137 -21.05 -6.26 8.98
C LYS A 137 -22.13 -6.89 9.87
N GLU A 138 -21.97 -6.88 11.19
CA GLU A 138 -22.91 -7.47 12.14
C GLU A 138 -24.30 -6.80 12.10
N THR A 139 -24.34 -5.51 11.91
CA THR A 139 -25.60 -4.74 11.82
C THR A 139 -26.24 -4.77 10.43
N GLY A 140 -25.55 -5.31 9.43
CA GLY A 140 -25.98 -5.29 8.03
C GLY A 140 -25.79 -3.94 7.34
N ALA A 141 -25.20 -2.95 8.01
CA ALA A 141 -24.99 -1.62 7.42
C ALA A 141 -24.04 -1.66 6.22
N ALA A 142 -22.99 -2.50 6.26
CA ALA A 142 -22.08 -2.66 5.14
C ALA A 142 -22.78 -3.29 3.92
N LEU A 143 -23.60 -4.31 4.15
CA LEU A 143 -24.42 -4.95 3.13
C LEU A 143 -25.40 -3.96 2.49
N TRP A 144 -26.10 -3.16 3.32
CA TRP A 144 -27.02 -2.15 2.81
C TRP A 144 -26.32 -1.11 1.91
N VAL A 145 -25.15 -0.60 2.34
CA VAL A 145 -24.36 0.34 1.51
C VAL A 145 -23.90 -0.34 0.21
N ALA A 146 -23.49 -1.61 0.30
CA ALA A 146 -23.07 -2.39 -0.88
C ALA A 146 -24.23 -2.57 -1.88
N GLU A 147 -25.41 -2.96 -1.40
CA GLU A 147 -26.62 -3.17 -2.23
C GLU A 147 -27.07 -1.85 -2.89
N GLU A 148 -27.11 -0.75 -2.15
CA GLU A 148 -27.44 0.56 -2.72
C GLU A 148 -26.42 1.00 -3.78
N THR A 149 -25.12 0.78 -3.49
CA THR A 149 -24.05 1.10 -4.45
C THR A 149 -24.20 0.27 -5.73
N LEU A 150 -24.44 -1.03 -5.61
CA LEU A 150 -24.68 -1.90 -6.75
C LEU A 150 -25.92 -1.46 -7.52
N TYR A 151 -27.03 -1.20 -6.87
CA TYR A 151 -28.29 -0.79 -7.50
C TYR A 151 -28.13 0.46 -8.37
N TYR A 152 -27.52 1.53 -7.83
CA TYR A 152 -27.35 2.77 -8.58
C TYR A 152 -26.32 2.66 -9.70
N LEU A 153 -25.23 1.92 -9.50
CA LEU A 153 -24.17 1.80 -10.50
C LEU A 153 -24.51 0.77 -11.60
N GLU A 154 -25.29 -0.27 -11.29
CA GLU A 154 -25.72 -1.25 -12.27
C GLU A 154 -26.63 -0.63 -13.35
N VAL A 155 -27.39 0.38 -12.99
CA VAL A 155 -28.18 1.19 -13.96
C VAL A 155 -27.26 1.85 -15.00
N ILE A 156 -26.04 2.19 -14.62
CA ILE A 156 -25.07 2.86 -15.50
C ILE A 156 -24.24 1.84 -16.29
N PHE A 157 -23.73 0.82 -15.61
CA PHE A 157 -22.76 -0.12 -16.19
C PHE A 157 -23.42 -1.39 -16.76
N GLN A 158 -24.65 -1.71 -16.38
CA GLN A 158 -25.43 -2.87 -16.82
C GLN A 158 -24.76 -4.25 -16.56
N ASP A 159 -23.66 -4.27 -15.79
CA ASP A 159 -22.91 -5.48 -15.42
C ASP A 159 -22.37 -5.32 -13.99
N ILE A 160 -22.81 -6.20 -13.11
CA ILE A 160 -22.44 -6.20 -11.71
C ILE A 160 -20.93 -6.46 -11.48
N ALA A 161 -20.30 -7.24 -12.35
CA ALA A 161 -18.86 -7.49 -12.26
C ALA A 161 -18.06 -6.21 -12.56
N VAL A 162 -18.51 -5.43 -13.55
CA VAL A 162 -17.91 -4.13 -13.87
C VAL A 162 -18.11 -3.14 -12.74
N VAL A 163 -19.30 -3.13 -12.08
CA VAL A 163 -19.55 -2.27 -10.91
C VAL A 163 -18.59 -2.59 -9.77
N ARG A 164 -18.48 -3.86 -9.41
CA ARG A 164 -17.56 -4.33 -8.36
C ARG A 164 -16.13 -3.89 -8.64
N TRP A 165 -15.67 -4.12 -9.85
CA TRP A 165 -14.36 -3.71 -10.29
C TRP A 165 -14.19 -2.19 -10.23
N PHE A 166 -15.17 -1.42 -10.73
CA PHE A 166 -15.16 0.03 -10.70
C PHE A 166 -15.00 0.57 -9.26
N VAL A 167 -15.79 0.06 -8.33
CA VAL A 167 -15.72 0.50 -6.91
C VAL A 167 -14.38 0.10 -6.30
N SER A 168 -13.94 -1.14 -6.49
CA SER A 168 -12.69 -1.63 -5.90
C SER A 168 -11.45 -0.90 -6.40
N VAL A 169 -11.45 -0.43 -7.64
CA VAL A 169 -10.26 0.19 -8.25
C VAL A 169 -10.42 1.69 -8.40
N ILE A 170 -11.45 2.15 -9.09
CA ILE A 170 -11.59 3.59 -9.41
C ILE A 170 -12.00 4.40 -8.19
N VAL A 171 -13.07 3.98 -7.50
CA VAL A 171 -13.54 4.70 -6.31
C VAL A 171 -12.49 4.67 -5.21
N THR A 172 -11.87 3.50 -4.97
CA THR A 172 -10.78 3.38 -4.01
C THR A 172 -9.59 4.26 -4.39
N GLY A 173 -9.15 4.22 -5.64
CA GLY A 173 -8.02 5.00 -6.14
C GLY A 173 -8.26 6.51 -6.12
N ILE A 174 -9.51 6.97 -6.31
CA ILE A 174 -9.87 8.39 -6.15
C ILE A 174 -9.88 8.76 -4.67
N LEU A 175 -10.53 7.95 -3.83
CA LEU A 175 -10.72 8.24 -2.41
C LEU A 175 -9.38 8.28 -1.65
N THR A 176 -8.42 7.44 -2.02
CA THR A 176 -7.08 7.44 -1.39
C THR A 176 -6.30 8.74 -1.62
N ASN A 177 -6.67 9.55 -2.61
CA ASN A 177 -6.09 10.87 -2.81
C ASN A 177 -6.68 11.96 -1.89
N LEU A 178 -7.77 11.66 -1.20
CA LEU A 178 -8.42 12.52 -0.20
C LEU A 178 -8.16 12.02 1.22
N LEU A 179 -8.03 10.70 1.37
CA LEU A 179 -7.77 10.01 2.64
C LEU A 179 -6.39 9.31 2.57
N SER A 180 -5.87 8.89 3.72
CA SER A 180 -4.70 7.99 3.70
C SER A 180 -5.08 6.62 3.13
N ASN A 181 -4.10 5.91 2.53
CA ASN A 181 -4.29 4.56 1.98
C ASN A 181 -4.97 3.62 2.99
N ALA A 182 -4.50 3.70 4.24
CA ALA A 182 -5.02 2.92 5.35
C ALA A 182 -6.48 3.24 5.67
N ALA A 183 -6.81 4.54 5.76
CA ALA A 183 -8.18 4.99 6.03
C ALA A 183 -9.13 4.61 4.89
N THR A 184 -8.66 4.69 3.65
CA THR A 184 -9.45 4.28 2.47
C THR A 184 -9.83 2.80 2.53
N VAL A 185 -8.86 1.92 2.81
CA VAL A 185 -9.11 0.47 2.96
C VAL A 185 -9.98 0.20 4.19
N ALA A 186 -9.81 0.96 5.27
CA ALA A 186 -10.61 0.80 6.48
C ALA A 186 -12.09 1.12 6.25
N VAL A 187 -12.38 2.14 5.46
CA VAL A 187 -13.76 2.55 5.12
C VAL A 187 -14.38 1.66 4.05
N LEU A 188 -13.67 1.44 2.94
CA LEU A 188 -14.23 0.73 1.79
C LEU A 188 -14.12 -0.79 1.91
N GLY A 189 -13.19 -1.31 2.71
CA GLY A 189 -12.93 -2.75 2.80
C GLY A 189 -14.19 -3.58 3.11
N PRO A 190 -14.90 -3.32 4.21
CA PRO A 190 -16.12 -4.06 4.54
C PRO A 190 -17.18 -3.97 3.44
N ILE A 191 -17.40 -2.76 2.89
CA ILE A 191 -18.41 -2.51 1.85
C ILE A 191 -18.09 -3.32 0.60
N ILE A 192 -16.84 -3.28 0.13
CA ILE A 192 -16.41 -3.98 -1.09
C ILE A 192 -16.51 -5.49 -0.92
N LEU A 193 -16.16 -6.03 0.25
CA LEU A 193 -16.30 -7.46 0.52
C LEU A 193 -17.77 -7.91 0.56
N ASP A 194 -18.68 -7.06 1.06
CA ASP A 194 -20.12 -7.32 1.08
C ASP A 194 -20.79 -7.14 -0.30
N MET A 195 -20.15 -6.44 -1.25
CA MET A 195 -20.64 -6.39 -2.64
C MET A 195 -20.61 -7.75 -3.36
N GLY A 196 -20.00 -8.77 -2.76
CA GLY A 196 -19.86 -10.11 -3.31
C GLY A 196 -18.77 -10.21 -4.37
N GLY A 197 -18.67 -11.39 -5.01
CA GLY A 197 -17.55 -11.75 -5.86
C GLY A 197 -16.52 -12.56 -5.10
N ASP A 198 -15.32 -12.77 -5.68
CA ASP A 198 -14.21 -13.41 -4.97
C ASP A 198 -13.59 -12.44 -3.96
N PRO A 199 -13.69 -12.70 -2.64
CA PRO A 199 -13.22 -11.77 -1.61
C PRO A 199 -11.70 -11.54 -1.66
N ILE A 200 -10.92 -12.55 -2.08
CA ILE A 200 -9.47 -12.44 -2.19
C ILE A 200 -9.13 -11.45 -3.31
N ILE A 201 -9.71 -11.63 -4.50
CA ILE A 201 -9.52 -10.75 -5.64
C ILE A 201 -9.96 -9.33 -5.28
N MET A 202 -11.17 -9.16 -4.78
CA MET A 202 -11.73 -7.86 -4.40
C MET A 202 -10.88 -7.16 -3.34
N GLY A 203 -10.45 -7.90 -2.33
CA GLY A 203 -9.59 -7.40 -1.27
C GLY A 203 -8.20 -6.97 -1.76
N ILE A 204 -7.57 -7.75 -2.61
CA ILE A 204 -6.25 -7.43 -3.17
C ILE A 204 -6.35 -6.24 -4.13
N MET A 205 -7.36 -6.20 -5.01
CA MET A 205 -7.62 -5.06 -5.89
C MET A 205 -7.76 -3.75 -5.10
N THR A 206 -8.59 -3.76 -4.07
CA THR A 206 -8.80 -2.60 -3.19
C THR A 206 -7.52 -2.19 -2.48
N SER A 207 -6.74 -3.15 -1.98
CA SER A 207 -5.47 -2.89 -1.31
C SER A 207 -4.45 -2.25 -2.24
N ILE A 208 -4.33 -2.74 -3.46
CA ILE A 208 -3.42 -2.19 -4.47
C ILE A 208 -3.90 -0.82 -4.93
N ALA A 209 -5.20 -0.69 -5.24
CA ALA A 209 -5.78 0.58 -5.68
C ALA A 209 -5.67 1.69 -4.61
N SER A 210 -5.70 1.33 -3.33
CA SER A 210 -5.46 2.29 -2.26
C SER A 210 -4.06 2.91 -2.28
N ALA A 211 -3.10 2.30 -2.97
CA ALA A 211 -1.76 2.85 -3.16
C ALA A 211 -1.66 3.84 -4.35
N PHE A 212 -2.73 4.04 -5.14
CA PHE A 212 -2.74 4.98 -6.28
C PHE A 212 -2.87 6.45 -5.84
N ALA A 213 -2.14 6.81 -4.81
CA ALA A 213 -2.13 8.10 -4.15
C ALA A 213 -1.19 9.09 -4.89
N TYR A 214 -1.45 9.37 -6.17
CA TYR A 214 -0.57 10.16 -7.04
C TYR A 214 -1.08 11.55 -7.37
N LEU A 215 -2.39 11.82 -7.14
CA LEU A 215 -3.03 13.05 -7.65
C LEU A 215 -2.77 14.25 -6.75
N THR A 216 -2.61 14.04 -5.46
CA THR A 216 -2.47 15.11 -4.46
C THR A 216 -1.25 14.94 -3.58
N VAL A 217 -0.74 16.04 -3.08
CA VAL A 217 0.39 16.06 -2.14
C VAL A 217 0.02 15.43 -0.80
N VAL A 218 -1.23 15.57 -0.38
CA VAL A 218 -1.71 15.08 0.93
C VAL A 218 -2.04 13.59 0.95
N ALA A 219 -2.04 12.94 -0.20
CA ALA A 219 -2.41 11.54 -0.34
C ALA A 219 -1.50 10.58 0.42
N SER A 220 -0.22 10.91 0.61
CA SER A 220 0.70 10.11 1.39
C SER A 220 1.74 10.95 2.14
N PRO A 221 2.27 10.45 3.29
CA PRO A 221 3.36 11.11 4.00
C PRO A 221 4.60 11.33 3.12
N THR A 222 4.91 10.39 2.24
CA THR A 222 6.04 10.49 1.30
C THR A 222 5.88 11.67 0.34
N CYS A 223 4.67 11.86 -0.20
CA CYS A 223 4.37 13.00 -1.07
C CYS A 223 4.52 14.34 -0.34
N MET A 224 4.04 14.42 0.92
CA MET A 224 4.20 15.60 1.76
C MET A 224 5.67 15.91 2.07
N ILE A 225 6.48 14.91 2.37
CA ILE A 225 7.92 15.09 2.63
C ILE A 225 8.62 15.65 1.38
N ILE A 226 8.35 15.07 0.21
CA ILE A 226 8.96 15.54 -1.06
C ILE A 226 8.50 16.97 -1.36
N HIS A 227 7.22 17.27 -1.21
CA HIS A 227 6.69 18.62 -1.42
C HIS A 227 7.30 19.65 -0.46
N SER A 228 7.54 19.29 0.79
CA SER A 228 8.15 20.18 1.80
C SER A 228 9.57 20.60 1.46
N THR A 229 10.25 19.89 0.54
CA THR A 229 11.57 20.33 0.03
C THR A 229 11.50 21.57 -0.85
N GLY A 230 10.30 21.96 -1.30
CA GLY A 230 10.08 23.08 -2.21
C GLY A 230 10.50 22.83 -3.68
N LEU A 231 10.96 21.60 -3.99
CA LEU A 231 11.42 21.24 -5.34
C LEU A 231 10.26 20.87 -6.28
N ILE A 232 9.14 20.45 -5.73
CA ILE A 232 7.98 19.95 -6.49
C ILE A 232 6.72 20.68 -6.02
N SER A 233 5.99 21.28 -6.96
CA SER A 233 4.71 21.94 -6.69
C SER A 233 3.54 20.97 -6.69
N SER A 234 2.41 21.35 -6.07
CA SER A 234 1.16 20.56 -6.14
C SER A 234 0.66 20.37 -7.58
N SER A 235 0.91 21.35 -8.46
CA SER A 235 0.58 21.25 -9.88
C SER A 235 1.41 20.17 -10.59
N ASP A 236 2.67 19.99 -10.19
CA ASP A 236 3.53 18.96 -10.79
C ASP A 236 3.09 17.56 -10.36
N TYR A 237 2.64 17.38 -9.11
CA TYR A 237 2.00 16.14 -8.67
C TYR A 237 0.81 15.80 -9.56
N PHE A 238 -0.09 16.76 -9.79
CA PHE A 238 -1.27 16.50 -10.62
C PHE A 238 -0.89 16.21 -12.08
N LYS A 239 0.08 16.94 -12.66
CA LYS A 239 0.53 16.74 -14.06
C LYS A 239 1.05 15.32 -14.34
N ALA A 240 1.77 14.73 -13.42
CA ALA A 240 2.26 13.36 -13.54
C ALA A 240 1.22 12.35 -13.03
N GLY A 241 0.57 12.69 -11.92
CA GLY A 241 -0.27 11.79 -11.15
C GLY A 241 -1.48 11.26 -11.90
N TRP A 242 -2.19 12.11 -12.65
CA TRP A 242 -3.37 11.63 -13.41
C TRP A 242 -2.99 10.62 -14.50
N LYS A 243 -1.81 10.79 -15.13
CA LYS A 243 -1.29 9.85 -16.13
C LYS A 243 -0.93 8.51 -15.45
N LEU A 244 -0.22 8.60 -14.32
CA LEU A 244 0.11 7.42 -13.52
C LEU A 244 -1.14 6.71 -13.05
N PHE A 245 -2.13 7.43 -12.56
CA PHE A 245 -3.39 6.87 -12.10
C PHE A 245 -4.07 6.03 -13.19
N ILE A 246 -4.24 6.59 -14.38
CA ILE A 246 -4.85 5.86 -15.50
C ILE A 246 -4.03 4.62 -15.88
N ILE A 247 -2.71 4.77 -15.95
CA ILE A 247 -1.84 3.64 -16.31
C ILE A 247 -1.87 2.56 -15.25
N SER A 248 -1.79 2.92 -13.95
CA SER A 248 -1.89 1.95 -12.85
C SER A 248 -3.21 1.20 -12.85
N VAL A 249 -4.32 1.87 -13.16
CA VAL A 249 -5.63 1.23 -13.35
C VAL A 249 -5.57 0.20 -14.49
N ILE A 250 -5.00 0.56 -15.64
CA ILE A 250 -4.86 -0.34 -16.78
C ILE A 250 -3.95 -1.54 -16.43
N VAL A 251 -2.82 -1.29 -15.76
CA VAL A 251 -1.89 -2.35 -15.35
C VAL A 251 -2.56 -3.30 -14.36
N LEU A 252 -3.30 -2.76 -13.38
CA LEU A 252 -4.05 -3.58 -12.42
C LEU A 252 -5.11 -4.45 -13.12
N LEU A 253 -5.82 -3.88 -14.09
CA LEU A 253 -6.76 -4.64 -14.94
C LEU A 253 -6.07 -5.78 -15.68
N MET A 254 -4.93 -5.50 -16.31
CA MET A 254 -4.19 -6.53 -17.04
C MET A 254 -3.70 -7.63 -16.09
N VAL A 255 -3.11 -7.27 -14.96
CA VAL A 255 -2.62 -8.24 -13.99
C VAL A 255 -3.75 -9.07 -13.39
N SER A 256 -4.86 -8.44 -13.02
CA SER A 256 -6.01 -9.16 -12.44
C SER A 256 -6.71 -10.07 -13.44
N THR A 257 -6.74 -9.70 -14.72
CA THR A 257 -7.43 -10.49 -15.75
C THR A 257 -6.56 -11.62 -16.31
N PHE A 258 -5.27 -11.39 -16.51
CA PHE A 258 -4.41 -12.37 -17.20
C PHE A 258 -3.49 -13.15 -16.26
N TYR A 259 -3.07 -12.58 -15.15
CA TYR A 259 -2.10 -13.22 -14.27
C TYR A 259 -2.74 -13.88 -13.04
N TRP A 260 -3.66 -13.22 -12.34
CA TRP A 260 -4.26 -13.78 -11.13
C TRP A 260 -5.04 -15.09 -11.33
N PRO A 261 -5.74 -15.31 -12.46
CA PRO A 261 -6.39 -16.61 -12.71
C PRO A 261 -5.40 -17.80 -12.80
N ILE A 262 -4.10 -17.52 -12.97
CA ILE A 262 -3.06 -18.57 -12.98
C ILE A 262 -2.66 -18.95 -11.54
N LEU A 263 -2.91 -18.06 -10.58
CA LEU A 263 -2.55 -18.26 -9.16
C LEU A 263 -3.68 -18.87 -8.34
N LEU A 264 -4.92 -18.71 -8.77
CA LEU A 264 -6.13 -19.21 -8.15
C LEU A 264 -6.52 -20.59 -8.72
#